data_997dd623cce0859bfcc3bc661e0d4689
#
_entry.id   997dd623cce0859bfcc3bc661e0d4689
#
_cell.length_a   1.000
_cell.length_b   1.000
_cell.length_c   1.000
_cell.angle_alpha   90.00
_cell.angle_beta   90.00
_cell.angle_gamma   90.00
#
_symmetry.space_group_name_H-M   'P 1'
#
loop_
_entity.id
_entity.type
_entity.pdbx_description
1 polymer ?
#
loop_
_entity_poly.entity_id
_entity_poly.type
_entity_poly.pdbx_seq_one_letter_code
_entity_poly.pdbx_strand_id
1 'polypeptide(L)'
;MIGRQVILTNKAFTLQELWQFMQEYWDKEQYGNFMIGRPTKASIEEYILLPATHRFLIIVYPRAKGGFFNKDNKVILSTADTPEGAEIAIAEYFPTRGPLTKLLQTGSVLSAEKERKGPAEEILQAYAAHMRDILKNNGLLK
;
A
#
# COMPACT_ATOMS: atom_id res chain seq x y z
N MET A 1 -5.21 1.78 14.12
CA MET A 1 -5.47 0.32 13.95
C MET A 1 -4.28 -0.29 13.25
N ILE A 2 -3.75 -1.38 13.76
CA ILE A 2 -2.64 -2.10 13.14
C ILE A 2 -3.10 -2.72 11.82
N GLY A 3 -2.28 -2.59 10.81
CA GLY A 3 -2.53 -3.17 9.49
C GLY A 3 -3.42 -2.36 8.57
N ARG A 4 -3.84 -1.17 8.98
CA ARG A 4 -4.69 -0.33 8.16
C ARG A 4 -4.51 1.14 8.48
N GLN A 5 -4.39 1.96 7.43
CA GLN A 5 -4.36 3.42 7.53
C GLN A 5 -5.41 4.00 6.60
N VAL A 6 -6.19 4.96 7.11
CA VAL A 6 -7.24 5.63 6.36
C VAL A 6 -6.89 7.10 6.23
N ILE A 7 -6.89 7.61 5.01
CA ILE A 7 -6.59 9.02 4.71
C ILE A 7 -7.83 9.63 4.07
N LEU A 8 -8.36 10.67 4.70
CA LEU A 8 -9.52 11.38 4.17
C LEU A 8 -9.08 12.33 3.05
N THR A 9 -9.82 12.32 1.97
CA THR A 9 -9.55 13.19 0.82
C THR A 9 -10.74 14.08 0.52
N ASN A 10 -10.50 15.21 -0.14
CA ASN A 10 -11.56 16.10 -0.57
C ASN A 10 -12.09 15.78 -1.97
N LYS A 11 -11.55 14.73 -2.58
CA LYS A 11 -11.91 14.28 -3.92
C LYS A 11 -12.19 12.78 -3.91
N ALA A 12 -13.18 12.35 -4.67
CA ALA A 12 -13.42 10.93 -4.93
C ALA A 12 -12.45 10.45 -6.02
N PHE A 13 -11.72 9.38 -5.73
CA PHE A 13 -10.85 8.73 -6.69
C PHE A 13 -11.47 7.43 -7.17
N THR A 14 -11.34 7.15 -8.47
CA THR A 14 -11.39 5.76 -8.95
C THR A 14 -10.03 5.13 -8.75
N LEU A 15 -9.95 3.81 -8.88
CA LEU A 15 -8.66 3.12 -8.79
C LEU A 15 -7.69 3.63 -9.88
N GLN A 16 -8.20 3.84 -11.08
CA GLN A 16 -7.39 4.33 -12.19
C GLN A 16 -6.89 5.76 -11.95
N GLU A 17 -7.73 6.63 -11.40
CA GLU A 17 -7.32 7.99 -11.06
C GLU A 17 -6.27 8.01 -9.96
N LEU A 18 -6.42 7.16 -8.95
CA LEU A 18 -5.43 7.02 -7.88
C LEU A 18 -4.10 6.47 -8.42
N TRP A 19 -4.18 5.49 -9.31
CA TRP A 19 -3.01 4.95 -10.00
C TRP A 19 -2.24 6.05 -10.75
N GLN A 20 -2.95 6.87 -11.53
CA GLN A 20 -2.33 7.95 -12.28
C GLN A 20 -1.72 9.01 -11.36
N PHE A 21 -2.42 9.34 -10.28
CA PHE A 21 -1.90 10.25 -9.27
C PHE A 21 -0.59 9.73 -8.66
N MET A 22 -0.55 8.44 -8.30
CA MET A 22 0.66 7.83 -7.77
C MET A 22 1.77 7.76 -8.81
N GLN A 23 1.45 7.49 -10.10
CA GLN A 23 2.45 7.51 -11.17
C GLN A 23 3.15 8.85 -11.28
N GLU A 24 2.43 9.93 -11.02
CA GLU A 24 2.96 11.28 -11.15
C GLU A 24 3.72 11.74 -9.91
N TYR A 25 3.26 11.40 -8.71
CA TYR A 25 3.76 12.00 -7.47
C TYR A 25 4.45 11.04 -6.51
N TRP A 26 4.30 9.74 -6.67
CA TRP A 26 4.91 8.76 -5.76
C TRP A 26 6.43 8.70 -5.96
N ASP A 27 7.16 8.76 -4.86
CA ASP A 27 8.62 8.68 -4.89
C ASP A 27 9.06 7.22 -5.02
N LYS A 28 9.22 6.77 -6.25
CA LYS A 28 9.61 5.40 -6.56
C LYS A 28 11.06 5.09 -6.19
N GLU A 29 11.92 6.09 -6.15
CA GLU A 29 13.32 5.90 -5.77
C GLU A 29 13.44 5.53 -4.30
N GLN A 30 12.65 6.18 -3.44
CA GLN A 30 12.70 5.93 -2.01
C GLN A 30 11.83 4.74 -1.59
N TYR A 31 10.62 4.63 -2.12
CA TYR A 31 9.62 3.66 -1.65
C TYR A 31 9.44 2.45 -2.57
N GLY A 32 10.04 2.47 -3.75
CA GLY A 32 9.92 1.39 -4.69
C GLY A 32 8.75 1.54 -5.66
N ASN A 33 8.72 0.66 -6.62
CA ASN A 33 7.68 0.66 -7.64
C ASN A 33 6.39 0.04 -7.12
N PHE A 34 5.32 0.21 -7.85
CA PHE A 34 4.00 -0.34 -7.51
C PHE A 34 3.31 -0.81 -8.78
N MET A 35 2.26 -1.64 -8.61
CA MET A 35 1.52 -2.20 -9.73
C MET A 35 0.05 -2.35 -9.36
N ILE A 36 -0.82 -2.49 -10.36
CA ILE A 36 -2.22 -2.86 -10.16
C ILE A 36 -2.32 -4.38 -10.29
N GLY A 37 -3.00 -5.01 -9.34
CA GLY A 37 -3.22 -6.43 -9.39
C GLY A 37 -4.08 -6.92 -8.24
N ARG A 38 -4.20 -8.24 -8.15
CA ARG A 38 -4.92 -8.90 -7.07
C ARG A 38 -3.91 -9.41 -6.06
N PRO A 39 -4.11 -9.14 -4.75
CA PRO A 39 -3.16 -9.61 -3.74
C PRO A 39 -3.15 -11.13 -3.59
N THR A 40 -4.29 -11.80 -3.88
CA THR A 40 -4.37 -13.26 -3.90
C THR A 40 -5.23 -13.70 -5.10
N LYS A 41 -5.14 -14.97 -5.46
CA LYS A 41 -5.99 -15.54 -6.52
C LYS A 41 -7.47 -15.50 -6.18
N ALA A 42 -7.80 -15.49 -4.90
CA ALA A 42 -9.18 -15.45 -4.43
C ALA A 42 -9.76 -14.03 -4.41
N SER A 43 -8.94 -13.01 -4.56
CA SER A 43 -9.40 -11.63 -4.57
C SER A 43 -10.25 -11.36 -5.80
N ILE A 44 -11.41 -10.74 -5.60
CA ILE A 44 -12.32 -10.34 -6.66
C ILE A 44 -11.90 -8.98 -7.21
N GLU A 45 -11.48 -8.07 -6.32
CA GLU A 45 -11.11 -6.72 -6.68
C GLU A 45 -9.61 -6.58 -6.93
N GLU A 46 -9.27 -5.64 -7.79
CA GLU A 46 -7.88 -5.23 -7.99
C GLU A 46 -7.55 -4.06 -7.08
N TYR A 47 -6.29 -3.97 -6.70
CA TYR A 47 -5.75 -2.91 -5.86
C TYR A 47 -4.42 -2.44 -6.41
N ILE A 48 -3.96 -1.29 -5.95
CA ILE A 48 -2.57 -0.89 -6.15
C ILE A 48 -1.74 -1.64 -5.12
N LEU A 49 -0.70 -2.33 -5.58
CA LEU A 49 0.15 -3.17 -4.73
C LEU A 49 1.50 -2.51 -4.54
N LEU A 50 1.93 -2.40 -3.28
CA LEU A 50 3.24 -1.90 -2.89
C LEU A 50 4.02 -3.00 -2.19
N PRO A 51 5.36 -3.05 -2.37
CA PRO A 51 6.16 -4.04 -1.69
C PRO A 51 6.22 -3.78 -0.18
N ALA A 52 6.27 -4.82 0.60
CA ALA A 52 6.45 -4.69 2.04
C ALA A 52 7.45 -5.72 2.54
N THR A 53 6.99 -6.84 3.12
CA THR A 53 7.87 -7.87 3.66
C THR A 53 7.71 -9.17 2.86
N HIS A 54 8.36 -10.23 3.30
CA HIS A 54 8.25 -11.53 2.64
C HIS A 54 6.82 -12.09 2.64
N ARG A 55 6.05 -11.79 3.69
CA ARG A 55 4.70 -12.33 3.87
C ARG A 55 3.60 -11.34 3.56
N PHE A 56 3.92 -10.05 3.49
CA PHE A 56 2.90 -9.02 3.37
C PHE A 56 3.20 -8.05 2.24
N LEU A 57 2.13 -7.66 1.57
CA LEU A 57 2.08 -6.53 0.64
C LEU A 57 1.30 -5.41 1.31
N ILE A 58 1.45 -4.21 0.80
CA ILE A 58 0.54 -3.12 1.14
C ILE A 58 -0.38 -2.92 -0.06
N ILE A 59 -1.67 -3.00 0.17
CA ILE A 59 -2.67 -2.66 -0.84
C ILE A 59 -3.15 -1.23 -0.62
N VAL A 60 -3.34 -0.51 -1.72
CA VAL A 60 -3.83 0.88 -1.71
C VAL A 60 -5.05 0.93 -2.61
N TYR A 61 -6.12 1.50 -2.09
CA TYR A 61 -7.36 1.61 -2.84
C TYR A 61 -8.20 2.79 -2.38
N PRO A 62 -8.99 3.38 -3.28
CA PRO A 62 -9.90 4.46 -2.91
C PRO A 62 -11.25 3.91 -2.47
N ARG A 63 -11.95 4.71 -1.64
CA ARG A 63 -13.36 4.51 -1.34
C ARG A 63 -14.06 5.85 -1.47
N ALA A 64 -14.94 5.96 -2.44
CA ALA A 64 -15.70 7.17 -2.66
C ALA A 64 -16.84 7.28 -1.64
N LYS A 65 -17.16 8.52 -1.29
CA LYS A 65 -18.34 8.82 -0.49
C LYS A 65 -19.59 8.25 -1.16
N GLY A 66 -20.39 7.53 -0.41
CA GLY A 66 -21.62 6.95 -0.94
C GLY A 66 -22.21 5.91 0.00
N GLY A 67 -23.49 5.61 -0.17
CA GLY A 67 -24.18 4.65 0.66
C GLY A 67 -24.42 5.15 2.08
N PHE A 68 -24.89 4.25 2.91
CA PHE A 68 -25.32 4.58 4.26
C PHE A 68 -24.15 4.73 5.24
N PHE A 69 -23.06 4.00 5.03
CA PHE A 69 -21.96 3.93 5.99
C PHE A 69 -20.70 4.70 5.58
N ASN A 70 -20.55 5.06 4.33
CA ASN A 70 -19.35 5.73 3.85
C ASN A 70 -19.60 7.22 3.66
N LYS A 71 -19.28 8.01 4.68
CA LYS A 71 -19.56 9.45 4.71
C LYS A 71 -18.50 10.31 4.06
N ASP A 72 -17.30 9.79 3.86
CA ASP A 72 -16.16 10.55 3.35
C ASP A 72 -15.47 9.83 2.21
N ASN A 73 -14.87 10.62 1.31
CA ASN A 73 -13.93 10.08 0.35
C ASN A 73 -12.62 9.75 1.06
N LYS A 74 -12.03 8.60 0.75
CA LYS A 74 -10.81 8.17 1.44
C LYS A 74 -9.92 7.34 0.55
N VAL A 75 -8.65 7.34 0.90
CA VAL A 75 -7.64 6.42 0.38
C VAL A 75 -7.24 5.51 1.53
N ILE A 76 -7.29 4.22 1.30
CA ILE A 76 -7.01 3.23 2.34
C ILE A 76 -5.73 2.49 1.95
N LEU A 77 -4.82 2.37 2.92
CA LEU A 77 -3.64 1.53 2.81
C LEU A 77 -3.77 0.41 3.84
N SER A 78 -3.55 -0.82 3.43
CA SER A 78 -3.73 -1.96 4.31
C SER A 78 -2.70 -3.04 4.01
N THR A 79 -2.28 -3.75 5.06
CA THR A 79 -1.46 -4.95 4.87
C THR A 79 -2.33 -6.08 4.30
N ALA A 80 -1.74 -6.86 3.41
CA ALA A 80 -2.37 -8.04 2.84
C ALA A 80 -1.32 -9.15 2.74
N ASP A 81 -1.77 -10.40 2.82
CA ASP A 81 -0.87 -11.52 2.67
C ASP A 81 -0.34 -11.60 1.23
N THR A 82 0.93 -11.93 1.09
CA THR A 82 1.49 -12.20 -0.22
C THR A 82 0.95 -13.52 -0.76
N PRO A 83 0.90 -13.69 -2.10
CA PRO A 83 0.53 -14.98 -2.70
C PRO A 83 1.45 -16.11 -2.24
N GLU A 84 0.99 -17.35 -2.35
CA GLU A 84 1.81 -18.53 -2.08
C GLU A 84 3.08 -18.52 -2.94
N GLY A 85 4.18 -18.97 -2.37
CA GLY A 85 5.49 -18.85 -3.00
C GLY A 85 6.08 -17.47 -2.88
N ALA A 86 5.80 -16.83 -1.77
CA ALA A 86 6.01 -15.40 -1.51
C ALA A 86 7.36 -14.84 -1.90
N GLU A 87 8.45 -15.55 -1.63
CA GLU A 87 9.79 -15.03 -1.91
C GLU A 87 10.02 -14.83 -3.42
N ILE A 88 9.58 -15.80 -4.21
CA ILE A 88 9.68 -15.72 -5.67
C ILE A 88 8.67 -14.70 -6.19
N ALA A 89 7.46 -14.71 -5.65
CA ALA A 89 6.41 -13.79 -6.06
C ALA A 89 6.79 -12.33 -5.82
N ILE A 90 7.40 -12.02 -4.68
CA ILE A 90 7.84 -10.66 -4.39
C ILE A 90 8.89 -10.19 -5.39
N ALA A 91 9.85 -11.04 -5.74
CA ALA A 91 10.87 -10.70 -6.72
C ALA A 91 10.28 -10.45 -8.11
N GLU A 92 9.25 -11.21 -8.50
CA GLU A 92 8.55 -11.04 -9.78
C GLU A 92 7.65 -9.79 -9.79
N TYR A 93 6.90 -9.57 -8.70
CA TYR A 93 6.02 -8.41 -8.57
C TYR A 93 6.79 -7.10 -8.49
N PHE A 94 7.91 -7.09 -7.78
CA PHE A 94 8.64 -5.86 -7.48
C PHE A 94 10.13 -6.03 -7.79
N PRO A 95 10.50 -6.02 -9.07
CA PRO A 95 11.91 -6.14 -9.45
C PRO A 95 12.77 -5.00 -8.91
N THR A 96 12.15 -3.83 -8.65
CA THR A 96 12.83 -2.68 -8.06
C THR A 96 12.12 -2.31 -6.76
N ARG A 97 12.84 -2.42 -5.64
CA ARG A 97 12.36 -2.05 -4.30
C ARG A 97 13.10 -0.83 -3.81
N GLY A 98 12.38 0.02 -3.06
CA GLY A 98 12.99 1.17 -2.43
C GLY A 98 13.90 0.79 -1.25
N PRO A 99 14.81 1.69 -0.85
CA PRO A 99 15.72 1.43 0.27
C PRO A 99 15.01 1.06 1.58
N LEU A 100 13.86 1.64 1.84
CA LEU A 100 13.08 1.35 3.05
C LEU A 100 12.70 -0.12 3.13
N THR A 101 12.13 -0.68 2.06
CA THR A 101 11.70 -2.08 2.06
C THR A 101 12.89 -3.03 2.11
N LYS A 102 13.98 -2.71 1.43
CA LYS A 102 15.20 -3.52 1.48
C LYS A 102 15.77 -3.58 2.89
N LEU A 103 15.83 -2.44 3.58
CA LEU A 103 16.37 -2.37 4.93
C LEU A 103 15.53 -3.20 5.92
N LEU A 104 14.21 -3.11 5.82
CA LEU A 104 13.30 -3.80 6.73
C LEU A 104 13.09 -5.27 6.39
N GLN A 105 13.44 -5.69 5.17
CA GLN A 105 13.36 -7.09 4.75
C GLN A 105 14.61 -7.89 5.05
N THR A 106 15.74 -7.24 5.28
CA THR A 106 16.99 -7.91 5.65
C THR A 106 17.00 -8.15 7.14
N GLY A 107 16.53 -9.28 7.57
CA GLY A 107 16.51 -9.55 8.99
C GLY A 107 16.23 -11.00 9.32
N SER A 108 16.14 -11.25 10.60
CA SER A 108 15.81 -12.57 11.15
C SER A 108 14.42 -13.02 10.70
N VAL A 109 14.23 -14.33 10.64
CA VAL A 109 12.92 -14.91 10.39
C VAL A 109 12.02 -14.61 11.57
N LEU A 110 10.96 -13.84 11.32
CA LEU A 110 9.95 -13.50 12.30
C LEU A 110 8.71 -14.38 12.10
N SER A 111 7.92 -14.56 13.16
CA SER A 111 6.59 -15.12 13.01
C SER A 111 5.72 -14.17 12.17
N ALA A 112 4.67 -14.70 11.54
CA ALA A 112 3.77 -13.89 10.73
C ALA A 112 3.17 -12.72 11.52
N GLU A 113 2.78 -12.98 12.77
CA GLU A 113 2.21 -11.94 13.62
C GLU A 113 3.22 -10.85 13.97
N LYS A 114 4.45 -11.22 14.33
CA LYS A 114 5.50 -10.25 14.62
C LYS A 114 5.90 -9.45 13.41
N GLU A 115 5.96 -10.09 12.24
CA GLU A 115 6.25 -9.39 10.99
C GLU A 115 5.17 -8.38 10.65
N ARG A 116 3.90 -8.74 10.83
CA ARG A 116 2.76 -7.84 10.57
C ARG A 116 2.74 -6.64 11.51
N LYS A 117 3.05 -6.84 12.81
CA LYS A 117 3.04 -5.78 13.81
C LYS A 117 4.32 -4.96 13.84
N GLY A 118 5.41 -5.50 13.32
CA GLY A 118 6.71 -4.84 13.29
C GLY A 118 7.04 -4.28 11.90
N PRO A 119 7.87 -4.97 11.10
CA PRO A 119 8.33 -4.42 9.83
C PRO A 119 7.21 -4.03 8.86
N ALA A 120 6.16 -4.86 8.74
CA ALA A 120 5.06 -4.56 7.84
C ALA A 120 4.30 -3.31 8.27
N GLU A 121 4.07 -3.13 9.57
CA GLU A 121 3.40 -1.96 10.10
C GLU A 121 4.25 -0.69 9.93
N GLU A 122 5.56 -0.79 10.12
CA GLU A 122 6.47 0.34 9.90
C GLU A 122 6.44 0.79 8.44
N ILE A 123 6.45 -0.15 7.51
CA ILE A 123 6.34 0.14 6.08
C ILE A 123 4.99 0.77 5.76
N LEU A 124 3.91 0.23 6.32
CA LEU A 124 2.56 0.76 6.13
C LEU A 124 2.48 2.22 6.58
N GLN A 125 3.02 2.52 7.76
CA GLN A 125 3.01 3.89 8.30
C GLN A 125 3.83 4.83 7.44
N ALA A 126 4.99 4.39 6.95
CA ALA A 126 5.83 5.20 6.06
C ALA A 126 5.11 5.51 4.74
N TYR A 127 4.46 4.52 4.16
CA TYR A 127 3.69 4.72 2.93
C TYR A 127 2.50 5.65 3.16
N ALA A 128 1.81 5.51 4.29
CA ALA A 128 0.69 6.38 4.62
C ALA A 128 1.14 7.83 4.82
N ALA A 129 2.27 8.04 5.49
CA ALA A 129 2.83 9.37 5.65
C ALA A 129 3.19 10.01 4.30
N HIS A 130 3.82 9.25 3.42
CA HIS A 130 4.14 9.73 2.08
C HIS A 130 2.88 10.04 1.27
N MET A 131 1.88 9.17 1.34
CA MET A 131 0.60 9.42 0.66
C MET A 131 -0.07 10.70 1.17
N ARG A 132 -0.06 10.94 2.48
CA ARG A 132 -0.60 12.18 3.04
C ARG A 132 0.16 13.39 2.51
N ASP A 133 1.47 13.31 2.43
CA ASP A 133 2.29 14.42 1.95
C ASP A 133 1.98 14.76 0.49
N ILE A 134 1.92 13.78 -0.39
CA ILE A 134 1.63 14.05 -1.80
C ILE A 134 0.19 14.52 -2.01
N LEU A 135 -0.75 14.01 -1.25
CA LEU A 135 -2.14 14.50 -1.29
C LEU A 135 -2.23 15.95 -0.78
N LYS A 136 -1.56 16.25 0.33
CA LYS A 136 -1.54 17.59 0.91
C LYS A 136 -0.90 18.59 -0.05
N ASN A 137 0.22 18.24 -0.64
CA ASN A 137 0.95 19.11 -1.57
C ASN A 137 0.16 19.43 -2.83
N ASN A 138 -0.81 18.59 -3.18
CA ASN A 138 -1.67 18.78 -4.34
C ASN A 138 -3.07 19.28 -3.98
N GLY A 139 -3.28 19.67 -2.72
CA GLY A 139 -4.57 20.22 -2.28
C GLY A 139 -5.71 19.22 -2.22
N LEU A 140 -5.40 17.93 -2.11
CA LEU A 140 -6.38 16.85 -2.11
C LEU A 140 -6.64 16.24 -0.74
N LEU A 141 -5.86 16.60 0.25
CA LEU A 141 -6.06 16.12 1.62
C LEU A 141 -7.21 16.89 2.27
N LYS A 142 -8.14 16.13 2.89
CA LYS A 142 -9.27 16.74 3.58
C LYS A 142 -8.85 17.34 4.92
#